data_76221180cce5605712c2e4fb1bbc76e9
#
_entry.id   76221180cce5605712c2e4fb1bbc76e9
#
_cell.length_a   1.000
_cell.length_b   1.000
_cell.length_c   1.000
_cell.angle_alpha   90.00
_cell.angle_beta   90.00
_cell.angle_gamma   90.00
#
_symmetry.space_group_name_H-M   'P 1'
#
loop_
_entity.id
_entity.type
_entity.pdbx_description
1 polymer ?
#
loop_
_entity_poly.entity_id
_entity_poly.type
_entity_poly.pdbx_seq_one_letter_code
_entity_poly.pdbx_strand_id
1 'polypeptide(L)'
;KDVIKSGGEWISSIEIENIAVGHAKVLEAAVIGIAHPKWDERPLLIIVKNEGEEVAKEDILGYLEGKIAKWWMPDDVVFVDEIPHTATGKIQKLTLRKQFEEYTLPTADAVAE
;
A
#
# COMPACT_ATOMS: atom_id res chain seq x y z
N LYS A 1 12.08 -8.43 4.26
CA LYS A 1 11.47 -8.94 3.06
C LYS A 1 10.25 -8.17 2.67
N ASP A 2 10.05 -8.08 1.38
CA ASP A 2 8.96 -7.26 0.87
C ASP A 2 7.79 -8.11 0.40
N VAL A 3 7.31 -8.96 1.30
CA VAL A 3 6.12 -9.75 1.04
C VAL A 3 5.16 -9.59 2.21
N ILE A 4 3.88 -9.73 1.90
CA ILE A 4 2.81 -9.61 2.88
C ILE A 4 2.09 -10.95 2.92
N LYS A 5 1.90 -11.49 4.10
CA LYS A 5 1.21 -12.77 4.24
C LYS A 5 -0.25 -12.51 4.56
N SER A 6 -1.11 -12.85 3.60
CA SER A 6 -2.54 -12.61 3.72
C SER A 6 -3.28 -13.93 3.57
N GLY A 7 -3.89 -14.40 4.65
CA GLY A 7 -4.67 -15.62 4.65
C GLY A 7 -3.89 -16.83 4.18
N GLY A 8 -2.58 -16.88 4.48
CA GLY A 8 -1.76 -18.01 4.07
C GLY A 8 -1.12 -17.86 2.70
N GLU A 9 -1.46 -16.79 1.99
CA GLU A 9 -0.89 -16.53 0.67
C GLU A 9 0.08 -15.36 0.75
N TRP A 10 1.03 -15.34 -0.18
CA TRP A 10 2.04 -14.27 -0.21
C TRP A 10 1.66 -13.22 -1.25
N ILE A 11 1.77 -11.96 -0.86
CA ILE A 11 1.54 -10.82 -1.75
C ILE A 11 2.87 -10.09 -1.90
N SER A 12 3.28 -9.84 -3.15
CA SER A 12 4.53 -9.12 -3.40
C SER A 12 4.28 -7.63 -3.34
N SER A 13 4.77 -6.99 -2.28
CA SER A 13 4.64 -5.54 -2.14
C SER A 13 5.41 -4.82 -3.24
N ILE A 14 6.54 -5.37 -3.64
CA ILE A 14 7.38 -4.73 -4.66
C ILE A 14 6.64 -4.67 -6.00
N GLU A 15 5.94 -5.75 -6.38
CA GLU A 15 5.22 -5.73 -7.64
C GLU A 15 4.13 -4.69 -7.65
N ILE A 16 3.40 -4.56 -6.54
CA ILE A 16 2.35 -3.56 -6.44
C ILE A 16 2.96 -2.16 -6.53
N GLU A 17 4.05 -1.94 -5.82
CA GLU A 17 4.73 -0.64 -5.83
C GLU A 17 5.17 -0.27 -7.25
N ASN A 18 5.77 -1.22 -7.95
CA ASN A 18 6.29 -0.95 -9.28
C ASN A 18 5.19 -0.59 -10.26
N ILE A 19 4.04 -1.24 -10.14
CA ILE A 19 2.92 -0.92 -11.02
C ILE A 19 2.31 0.43 -10.63
N ALA A 20 2.17 0.69 -9.33
CA ALA A 20 1.56 1.94 -8.87
C ALA A 20 2.34 3.17 -9.31
N VAL A 21 3.68 3.11 -9.29
CA VAL A 21 4.48 4.27 -9.71
C VAL A 21 4.38 4.51 -11.21
N GLY A 22 3.82 3.57 -11.96
CA GLY A 22 3.58 3.77 -13.38
C GLY A 22 2.41 4.71 -13.66
N HIS A 23 1.60 5.01 -12.66
CA HIS A 23 0.50 5.95 -12.83
C HIS A 23 1.06 7.36 -12.99
N ALA A 24 0.50 8.12 -13.95
CA ALA A 24 1.06 9.42 -14.33
C ALA A 24 1.09 10.42 -13.18
N LYS A 25 0.20 10.27 -12.21
CA LYS A 25 0.07 11.25 -11.13
C LYS A 25 0.79 10.81 -9.86
N VAL A 26 1.47 9.67 -9.87
CA VAL A 26 2.13 9.12 -8.70
C VAL A 26 3.63 9.38 -8.79
N LEU A 27 4.18 9.99 -7.73
CA LEU A 27 5.62 10.22 -7.63
C LEU A 27 6.31 9.03 -6.98
N GLU A 28 5.74 8.55 -5.87
CA GLU A 28 6.30 7.42 -5.13
C GLU A 28 5.18 6.55 -4.61
N ALA A 29 5.47 5.27 -4.44
CA ALA A 29 4.52 4.32 -3.89
C ALA A 29 5.24 3.35 -2.99
N ALA A 30 4.60 2.99 -1.89
CA ALA A 30 5.09 1.98 -0.97
C ALA A 30 3.91 1.14 -0.50
N VAL A 31 4.16 -0.15 -0.27
CA VAL A 31 3.12 -1.05 0.21
C VAL A 31 3.64 -1.72 1.48
N ILE A 32 2.85 -1.66 2.53
CA ILE A 32 3.17 -2.34 3.78
C ILE A 32 2.00 -3.23 4.19
N GLY A 33 2.28 -4.22 5.02
CA GLY A 33 1.25 -5.09 5.56
C GLY A 33 0.72 -4.49 6.84
N ILE A 34 -0.61 -4.40 6.92
CA ILE A 34 -1.30 -3.93 8.11
C ILE A 34 -2.06 -5.10 8.70
N ALA A 35 -1.99 -5.25 10.01
CA ALA A 35 -2.66 -6.36 10.71
C ALA A 35 -4.14 -6.38 10.38
N HIS A 36 -4.67 -7.58 10.17
CA HIS A 36 -6.07 -7.78 9.83
C HIS A 36 -6.59 -8.97 10.63
N PRO A 37 -7.73 -8.83 11.30
CA PRO A 37 -8.22 -9.90 12.18
C PRO A 37 -8.56 -11.21 11.46
N LYS A 38 -8.88 -11.14 10.17
CA LYS A 38 -9.26 -12.33 9.42
C LYS A 38 -8.12 -12.87 8.55
N TRP A 39 -7.28 -11.99 7.99
CA TRP A 39 -6.32 -12.39 6.97
C TRP A 39 -4.86 -12.31 7.42
N ASP A 40 -4.59 -12.08 8.70
CA ASP A 40 -3.27 -11.80 9.25
C ASP A 40 -2.80 -10.42 8.85
N GLU A 41 -2.56 -10.20 7.56
CA GLU A 41 -2.16 -8.88 7.04
C GLU A 41 -2.88 -8.62 5.74
N ARG A 42 -3.10 -7.34 5.48
CA ARG A 42 -3.58 -6.90 4.17
C ARG A 42 -2.74 -5.72 3.71
N PRO A 43 -2.59 -5.54 2.39
CA PRO A 43 -1.74 -4.45 1.91
C PRO A 43 -2.38 -3.09 2.07
N LEU A 44 -1.58 -2.15 2.53
CA LEU A 44 -1.91 -0.73 2.54
C LEU A 44 -0.98 -0.05 1.55
N LEU A 45 -1.55 0.64 0.57
CA LEU A 45 -0.78 1.34 -0.45
C LEU A 45 -0.61 2.80 -0.03
N ILE A 46 0.63 3.24 0.05
CA ILE A 46 0.99 4.59 0.47
C ILE A 46 1.52 5.33 -0.73
N ILE A 47 0.92 6.47 -1.06
CA ILE A 47 1.20 7.20 -2.29
C ILE A 47 1.68 8.61 -1.99
N VAL A 48 2.74 9.03 -2.69
CA VAL A 48 3.10 10.43 -2.78
C VAL A 48 2.70 10.89 -4.18
N LYS A 49 1.83 11.89 -4.26
CA LYS A 49 1.37 12.40 -5.54
C LYS A 49 2.41 13.33 -6.15
N ASN A 50 2.42 13.42 -7.47
CA ASN A 50 3.20 14.43 -8.15
C ASN A 50 2.68 15.80 -7.75
N GLU A 51 3.58 16.77 -7.70
CA GLU A 51 3.23 18.11 -7.26
C GLU A 51 2.12 18.69 -8.13
N GLY A 52 1.09 19.22 -7.48
CA GLY A 52 0.00 19.86 -8.18
C GLY A 52 -1.05 18.91 -8.73
N GLU A 53 -0.88 17.61 -8.54
CA GLU A 53 -1.83 16.65 -9.09
C GLU A 53 -2.91 16.30 -8.08
N GLU A 54 -4.10 16.03 -8.61
CA GLU A 54 -5.23 15.56 -7.81
C GLU A 54 -5.57 14.14 -8.27
N VAL A 55 -5.62 13.23 -7.32
CA VAL A 55 -5.95 11.85 -7.63
C VAL A 55 -6.64 11.23 -6.42
N ALA A 56 -7.71 10.48 -6.66
CA ALA A 56 -8.45 9.81 -5.60
C ALA A 56 -7.96 8.38 -5.47
N LYS A 57 -8.22 7.76 -4.31
CA LYS A 57 -7.79 6.37 -4.14
C LYS A 57 -8.48 5.45 -5.14
N GLU A 58 -9.71 5.77 -5.54
CA GLU A 58 -10.41 4.98 -6.55
C GLU A 58 -9.67 4.98 -7.88
N ASP A 59 -9.03 6.09 -8.22
CA ASP A 59 -8.25 6.17 -9.45
C ASP A 59 -7.06 5.24 -9.38
N ILE A 60 -6.41 5.18 -8.24
CA ILE A 60 -5.25 4.31 -8.06
C ILE A 60 -5.66 2.85 -8.09
N LEU A 61 -6.71 2.51 -7.36
CA LEU A 61 -7.20 1.13 -7.31
C LEU A 61 -7.66 0.67 -8.69
N GLY A 62 -8.36 1.54 -9.42
CA GLY A 62 -8.79 1.22 -10.77
C GLY A 62 -7.62 1.01 -11.72
N TYR A 63 -6.55 1.78 -11.54
CA TYR A 63 -5.35 1.62 -12.34
C TYR A 63 -4.70 0.25 -12.11
N LEU A 64 -4.72 -0.23 -10.87
CA LEU A 64 -4.13 -1.51 -10.53
C LEU A 64 -4.99 -2.69 -11.01
N GLU A 65 -6.28 -2.46 -11.16
CA GLU A 65 -7.20 -3.52 -11.51
C GLU A 65 -6.82 -4.15 -12.85
N GLY A 66 -6.71 -5.48 -12.87
CA GLY A 66 -6.30 -6.17 -14.08
C GLY A 66 -4.79 -6.26 -14.26
N LYS A 67 -4.01 -5.54 -13.45
CA LYS A 67 -2.55 -5.57 -13.53
C LYS A 67 -1.93 -6.43 -12.45
N ILE A 68 -2.69 -6.74 -11.40
CA ILE A 68 -2.26 -7.62 -10.33
C ILE A 68 -3.39 -8.59 -10.02
N ALA A 69 -3.08 -9.66 -9.28
CA ALA A 69 -4.11 -10.61 -8.88
C ALA A 69 -5.17 -9.90 -8.02
N LYS A 70 -6.41 -10.33 -8.16
CA LYS A 70 -7.51 -9.68 -7.45
C LYS A 70 -7.29 -9.67 -5.94
N TRP A 71 -6.80 -10.77 -5.40
CA TRP A 71 -6.61 -10.86 -3.96
C TRP A 71 -5.39 -10.10 -3.46
N TRP A 72 -4.60 -9.52 -4.39
CA TRP A 72 -3.48 -8.64 -4.06
C TRP A 72 -3.91 -7.18 -3.92
N MET A 73 -5.13 -6.84 -4.30
CA MET A 73 -5.57 -5.45 -4.30
C MET A 73 -5.45 -4.87 -2.90
N PRO A 74 -4.85 -3.68 -2.77
CA PRO A 74 -4.74 -3.03 -1.46
C PRO A 74 -6.11 -2.79 -0.85
N ASP A 75 -6.19 -2.99 0.47
CA ASP A 75 -7.43 -2.76 1.20
C ASP A 75 -7.70 -1.26 1.37
N ASP A 76 -6.66 -0.44 1.27
CA ASP A 76 -6.83 1.00 1.34
C ASP A 76 -5.65 1.69 0.68
N VAL A 77 -5.83 2.95 0.35
CA VAL A 77 -4.79 3.81 -0.23
C VAL A 77 -4.75 5.08 0.58
N VAL A 78 -3.57 5.46 1.05
CA VAL A 78 -3.40 6.71 1.76
C VAL A 78 -2.40 7.58 1.02
N PHE A 79 -2.57 8.89 1.12
CA PHE A 79 -1.70 9.86 0.46
C PHE A 79 -0.88 10.59 1.52
N VAL A 80 0.42 10.66 1.31
CA VAL A 80 1.33 11.30 2.25
C VAL A 80 2.21 12.28 1.49
N ASP A 81 2.84 13.19 2.25
CA ASP A 81 3.71 14.18 1.64
C ASP A 81 5.05 13.58 1.25
N GLU A 82 5.53 12.62 2.01
CA GLU A 82 6.81 11.99 1.71
C GLU A 82 6.85 10.60 2.31
N ILE A 83 7.70 9.77 1.74
CA ILE A 83 7.94 8.41 2.21
C ILE A 83 9.38 8.36 2.71
N PRO A 84 9.63 7.83 3.93
CA PRO A 84 11.00 7.77 4.43
C PRO A 84 11.88 6.84 3.60
N HIS A 85 13.13 7.25 3.41
CA HIS A 85 14.11 6.49 2.66
C HIS A 85 15.37 6.29 3.48
N THR A 86 16.10 5.23 3.16
CA THR A 86 17.41 5.01 3.74
C THR A 86 18.43 5.92 3.07
N ALA A 87 19.66 5.92 3.61
CA ALA A 87 20.74 6.72 3.03
C ALA A 87 21.02 6.33 1.58
N THR A 88 20.73 5.08 1.22
CA THR A 88 20.97 4.59 -0.14
C THR A 88 19.77 4.81 -1.06
N GLY A 89 18.73 5.51 -0.59
CA GLY A 89 17.59 5.86 -1.41
C GLY A 89 16.48 4.83 -1.46
N LYS A 90 16.58 3.77 -0.67
CA LYS A 90 15.53 2.75 -0.63
C LYS A 90 14.44 3.15 0.35
N ILE A 91 13.22 2.71 0.08
CA ILE A 91 12.10 2.96 0.99
C ILE A 91 12.37 2.29 2.33
N GLN A 92 12.21 3.06 3.40
CA GLN A 92 12.46 2.54 4.74
C GLN A 92 11.16 1.99 5.32
N LYS A 93 10.90 0.71 5.02
CA LYS A 93 9.64 0.07 5.38
C LYS A 93 9.40 0.03 6.89
N LEU A 94 10.47 -0.15 7.66
CA LEU A 94 10.33 -0.22 9.12
C LEU A 94 9.74 1.06 9.67
N THR A 95 10.25 2.20 9.21
CA THR A 95 9.71 3.49 9.65
C THR A 95 8.27 3.66 9.23
N LEU A 96 7.95 3.25 7.99
CA LEU A 96 6.55 3.32 7.52
C LEU A 96 5.64 2.47 8.40
N ARG A 97 6.06 1.25 8.72
CA ARG A 97 5.24 0.38 9.56
C ARG A 97 4.99 1.00 10.92
N LYS A 98 5.98 1.68 11.46
CA LYS A 98 5.81 2.37 12.74
C LYS A 98 4.82 3.53 12.64
N GLN A 99 4.88 4.27 11.54
CA GLN A 99 3.99 5.40 11.35
C GLN A 99 2.53 4.96 11.27
N PHE A 100 2.29 3.74 10.80
CA PHE A 100 0.94 3.23 10.61
C PHE A 100 0.59 2.08 11.56
N GLU A 101 1.36 1.91 12.64
CA GLU A 101 1.15 0.74 13.49
C GLU A 101 -0.22 0.74 14.17
N GLU A 102 -0.83 1.91 14.35
CA GLU A 102 -2.16 2.00 14.94
C GLU A 102 -3.25 2.22 13.90
N TYR A 103 -2.88 2.16 12.64
CA TYR A 103 -3.84 2.33 11.57
C TYR A 103 -4.72 1.09 11.44
N THR A 104 -6.04 1.31 11.33
CA THR A 104 -6.99 0.21 11.17
C THR A 104 -7.55 0.26 9.75
N LEU A 105 -7.43 -0.85 9.03
CA LEU A 105 -7.97 -0.95 7.69
C LEU A 105 -9.50 -0.90 7.71
N PRO A 106 -10.13 -0.28 6.71
CA PRO A 106 -11.59 -0.25 6.65
C PRO A 106 -12.20 -1.66 6.68
N THR A 107 -11.56 -2.61 6.01
CA THR A 107 -12.07 -3.99 5.99
C THR A 107 -11.92 -4.66 7.36
N ALA A 108 -10.91 -4.27 8.14
CA ALA A 108 -10.74 -4.80 9.49
C ALA A 108 -11.84 -4.30 10.41
N ASP A 109 -12.21 -3.03 10.29
CA ASP A 109 -13.32 -2.48 11.06
C ASP A 109 -14.62 -3.21 10.76
N ALA A 110 -14.89 -3.48 9.48
CA ALA A 110 -16.11 -4.17 9.09
C ALA A 110 -16.16 -5.57 9.70
N VAL A 111 -15.01 -6.24 9.74
CA VAL A 111 -14.93 -7.59 10.30
C VAL A 111 -15.11 -7.56 11.83
N ALA A 112 -14.56 -6.53 12.46
CA ALA A 112 -14.59 -6.43 13.92
C ALA A 112 -16.00 -6.21 14.47
N GLU A 113 -16.88 -5.68 13.64
CA GLU A 113 -18.26 -5.51 14.04
C GLU A 113 -19.04 -6.78 13.84
#